data_06b753380322013ecb07937306591be2
#
_entry.id   06b753380322013ecb07937306591be2
#
_cell.length_a   1.000
_cell.length_b   1.000
_cell.length_c   1.000
_cell.angle_alpha   90.00
_cell.angle_beta   90.00
_cell.angle_gamma   90.00
#
_symmetry.space_group_name_H-M   'P 1'
#
loop_
_entity.id
_entity.type
_entity.pdbx_description
1 polymer ?
#
loop_
_entity_poly.entity_id
_entity_poly.type
_entity_poly.pdbx_seq_one_letter_code
_entity_poly.pdbx_strand_id
1 'polypeptide(L)'
;MEQAAPHSGPSGPSTANWACRPDNGEVTDRYTHGSVDLRYTEADQAFRAELRTWLAASVPSMGPGPQMSDWAGRRDYDTTWQRMLFEAGYAGVHWPTEVGGRGASPTEHLIFLEECERAGAPYVGVNFVGLLHAGPTLIAEARPDQKERFLPPILRGAEVWCQGFSEPEAGSDLASLRTRAQRDGDDYVISGQKMWTSHAQVADYCEMLVRTDPDVPKHRGITWLIVPMDSAGIDIRPLRTMGGSEEFSEVFLDEVRVPVTNRVGDENDGWRVAMVTFSFERGTAFVSELLQSMQLVNEVAALAKTVTRGSATAWEDAGLRRELGRLASDFDALWALTKRNVSQASRTGVPGPGGTVFKCYYSEARQRLSELAMRTLERASLSLEDLGELANAHFVGGWLYTHSLTIAAGTSQVQRNIIAERVLGLPKDR
;
A
#
# COMPACT_ATOMS: atom_id res chain seq x y z
N MET A 1 -9.84 -56.75 60.13
CA MET A 1 -8.54 -56.89 59.50
C MET A 1 -8.74 -56.74 58.00
N GLU A 2 -8.54 -55.55 57.51
CA GLU A 2 -8.25 -55.30 56.07
C GLU A 2 -7.85 -53.86 55.94
N GLN A 3 -6.65 -53.65 55.48
CA GLN A 3 -6.02 -52.34 55.42
C GLN A 3 -6.49 -51.61 54.17
N ALA A 4 -6.97 -50.40 54.33
CA ALA A 4 -7.31 -49.48 53.23
C ALA A 4 -6.03 -48.79 52.73
N ALA A 5 -5.79 -48.83 51.41
CA ALA A 5 -4.73 -48.13 50.71
C ALA A 5 -5.13 -46.67 50.50
N PRO A 6 -4.21 -45.70 50.38
CA PRO A 6 -4.50 -44.28 50.24
C PRO A 6 -4.82 -43.89 48.80
N HIS A 7 -5.86 -43.05 48.65
CA HIS A 7 -6.28 -42.42 47.40
C HIS A 7 -5.17 -41.44 46.90
N SER A 8 -4.68 -41.66 45.67
CA SER A 8 -3.91 -40.73 44.92
C SER A 8 -4.81 -39.65 44.29
N GLY A 9 -4.56 -38.36 44.60
CA GLY A 9 -5.24 -37.23 44.03
C GLY A 9 -4.86 -37.00 42.55
N PRO A 10 -5.67 -36.21 41.81
CA PRO A 10 -5.47 -36.02 40.37
C PRO A 10 -4.22 -35.18 40.04
N SER A 11 -3.41 -35.69 39.12
CA SER A 11 -2.28 -35.05 38.52
C SER A 11 -2.72 -33.81 37.72
N GLY A 12 -2.08 -32.66 37.98
CA GLY A 12 -2.28 -31.41 37.25
C GLY A 12 -1.86 -31.51 35.77
N PRO A 13 -2.27 -30.55 34.95
CA PRO A 13 -2.05 -30.64 33.51
C PRO A 13 -0.56 -30.56 33.16
N SER A 14 -0.12 -31.54 32.39
CA SER A 14 1.19 -31.65 31.76
C SER A 14 1.50 -30.38 30.94
N THR A 15 2.59 -29.72 31.25
CA THR A 15 3.20 -28.70 30.41
C THR A 15 3.59 -29.33 29.07
N ALA A 16 2.83 -29.01 28.02
CA ALA A 16 3.15 -29.43 26.68
C ALA A 16 4.48 -28.78 26.25
N ASN A 17 5.51 -29.60 26.14
CA ASN A 17 6.78 -29.27 25.56
C ASN A 17 6.58 -29.03 24.06
N TRP A 18 6.60 -27.77 23.61
CA TRP A 18 6.68 -27.38 22.21
C TRP A 18 8.12 -27.53 21.71
N ALA A 19 8.65 -28.74 21.80
CA ALA A 19 9.85 -29.07 21.06
C ALA A 19 9.44 -29.35 19.60
N CYS A 20 9.83 -28.46 18.69
CA CYS A 20 9.82 -28.74 17.25
C CYS A 20 10.50 -30.08 17.00
N ARG A 21 9.80 -31.02 16.39
CA ARG A 21 10.41 -32.24 15.87
C ARG A 21 11.39 -31.87 14.77
N PRO A 22 12.64 -32.30 14.81
CA PRO A 22 13.54 -32.20 13.70
C PRO A 22 13.26 -33.38 12.77
N ASP A 23 12.63 -33.14 11.62
CA ASP A 23 12.83 -33.94 10.42
C ASP A 23 11.98 -33.39 9.28
N ASN A 24 12.60 -32.54 8.51
CA ASN A 24 12.48 -32.42 7.06
C ASN A 24 13.55 -31.41 6.60
N GLY A 25 14.70 -31.94 6.20
CA GLY A 25 15.97 -31.23 5.97
C GLY A 25 16.03 -30.26 4.80
N GLU A 26 14.91 -29.69 4.32
CA GLU A 26 14.92 -28.67 3.25
C GLU A 26 14.24 -27.36 3.59
N VAL A 27 13.54 -27.25 4.72
CA VAL A 27 12.85 -26.01 5.11
C VAL A 27 13.69 -25.15 6.05
N THR A 28 14.65 -25.72 6.75
CA THR A 28 15.47 -25.05 7.77
C THR A 28 16.57 -24.16 7.21
N ASP A 29 16.98 -24.33 5.96
CA ASP A 29 18.10 -23.57 5.37
C ASP A 29 17.70 -22.22 4.76
N ARG A 30 16.41 -21.93 4.60
CA ARG A 30 15.92 -20.64 4.08
C ARG A 30 15.85 -19.52 5.13
N TYR A 31 16.02 -19.84 6.38
CA TYR A 31 15.99 -18.88 7.49
C TYR A 31 17.28 -18.86 8.30
N THR A 32 18.40 -19.31 7.72
CA THR A 32 19.70 -19.23 8.38
C THR A 32 20.04 -17.77 8.66
N HIS A 33 20.24 -17.52 9.91
CA HIS A 33 20.67 -16.37 10.69
C HIS A 33 21.76 -15.50 10.05
N GLY A 34 21.47 -14.82 8.94
CA GLY A 34 22.21 -13.65 8.59
C GLY A 34 21.88 -12.57 9.63
N SER A 35 22.86 -12.06 10.34
CA SER A 35 22.66 -10.97 11.31
C SER A 35 21.94 -9.81 10.63
N VAL A 36 20.76 -9.45 11.14
CA VAL A 36 20.04 -8.24 10.71
C VAL A 36 20.86 -7.04 11.20
N ASP A 37 21.37 -6.24 10.29
CA ASP A 37 22.03 -4.97 10.64
C ASP A 37 21.02 -3.83 10.43
N LEU A 38 20.63 -3.18 11.52
CA LEU A 38 19.69 -2.07 11.55
C LEU A 38 20.39 -0.72 11.71
N ARG A 39 21.72 -0.69 11.68
CA ARG A 39 22.50 0.54 11.78
C ARG A 39 22.57 1.24 10.43
N TYR A 40 22.50 2.54 10.47
CA TYR A 40 22.77 3.37 9.31
C TYR A 40 24.28 3.58 9.15
N THR A 41 24.77 3.44 7.95
CA THR A 41 26.17 3.73 7.60
C THR A 41 26.43 5.24 7.59
N GLU A 42 27.69 5.65 7.48
CA GLU A 42 28.04 7.07 7.28
C GLU A 42 27.43 7.62 5.98
N ALA A 43 27.39 6.81 4.91
CA ALA A 43 26.76 7.19 3.64
C ALA A 43 25.24 7.39 3.81
N ASP A 44 24.56 6.50 4.53
CA ASP A 44 23.13 6.64 4.86
C ASP A 44 22.86 7.94 5.64
N GLN A 45 23.74 8.28 6.60
CA GLN A 45 23.61 9.52 7.38
C GLN A 45 23.90 10.77 6.53
N ALA A 46 24.84 10.71 5.61
CA ALA A 46 25.12 11.79 4.67
C ALA A 46 23.92 12.04 3.74
N PHE A 47 23.36 10.98 3.16
CA PHE A 47 22.12 11.04 2.37
C PHE A 47 20.96 11.65 3.17
N ARG A 48 20.77 11.22 4.41
CA ARG A 48 19.76 11.77 5.32
C ARG A 48 19.93 13.27 5.55
N ALA A 49 21.16 13.72 5.77
CA ALA A 49 21.46 15.14 6.02
C ALA A 49 21.21 16.00 4.78
N GLU A 50 21.65 15.52 3.60
CA GLU A 50 21.40 16.17 2.31
C GLU A 50 19.89 16.32 2.07
N LEU A 51 19.13 15.24 2.19
CA LEU A 51 17.69 15.22 1.99
C LEU A 51 16.95 16.17 2.96
N ARG A 52 17.30 16.13 4.25
CA ARG A 52 16.72 17.06 5.24
C ARG A 52 16.91 18.52 4.89
N THR A 53 18.11 18.88 4.43
CA THR A 53 18.42 20.25 4.03
C THR A 53 17.54 20.67 2.86
N TRP A 54 17.39 19.80 1.86
CA TRP A 54 16.54 20.05 0.72
C TRP A 54 15.05 20.15 1.11
N LEU A 55 14.54 19.21 1.91
CA LEU A 55 13.14 19.20 2.38
C LEU A 55 12.81 20.46 3.18
N ALA A 56 13.70 20.89 4.08
CA ALA A 56 13.51 22.09 4.90
C ALA A 56 13.37 23.36 4.03
N ALA A 57 14.05 23.42 2.88
CA ALA A 57 13.93 24.53 1.94
C ALA A 57 12.69 24.41 1.03
N SER A 58 12.35 23.20 0.60
CA SER A 58 11.39 22.96 -0.49
C SER A 58 9.95 22.81 0.02
N VAL A 59 9.72 22.09 1.13
CA VAL A 59 8.36 21.83 1.65
C VAL A 59 7.58 23.12 1.95
N PRO A 60 8.15 24.16 2.59
CA PRO A 60 7.41 25.39 2.84
C PRO A 60 6.94 26.12 1.57
N SER A 61 7.62 25.92 0.43
CA SER A 61 7.25 26.56 -0.82
C SER A 61 6.00 25.99 -1.48
N MET A 62 5.59 24.77 -1.10
CA MET A 62 4.38 24.13 -1.62
C MET A 62 3.10 24.75 -1.06
N GLY A 63 3.15 25.34 0.13
CA GLY A 63 1.94 25.81 0.81
C GLY A 63 0.95 24.69 1.15
N PRO A 64 -0.27 25.03 1.59
CA PRO A 64 -1.30 24.05 1.89
C PRO A 64 -1.81 23.37 0.63
N GLY A 65 -2.06 22.06 0.72
CA GLY A 65 -2.68 21.30 -0.37
C GLY A 65 -4.13 21.78 -0.67
N PRO A 66 -4.64 21.51 -1.87
CA PRO A 66 -6.00 21.85 -2.26
C PRO A 66 -7.03 21.04 -1.47
N GLN A 67 -8.30 21.48 -1.56
CA GLN A 67 -9.40 20.72 -0.96
C GLN A 67 -9.52 19.32 -1.62
N MET A 68 -10.01 18.36 -0.85
CA MET A 68 -10.15 16.96 -1.30
C MET A 68 -11.07 16.75 -2.50
N SER A 69 -11.98 17.71 -2.78
CA SER A 69 -12.89 17.70 -3.94
C SER A 69 -12.31 18.39 -5.18
N ASP A 70 -11.22 19.12 -5.04
CA ASP A 70 -10.56 19.81 -6.17
C ASP A 70 -9.50 18.92 -6.81
N TRP A 71 -9.92 18.02 -7.68
CA TRP A 71 -9.02 17.08 -8.34
C TRP A 71 -8.09 17.72 -9.35
N ALA A 72 -8.50 18.79 -10.01
CA ALA A 72 -7.63 19.54 -10.92
C ALA A 72 -6.50 20.24 -10.14
N GLY A 73 -6.86 20.98 -9.08
CA GLY A 73 -5.86 21.58 -8.19
C GLY A 73 -4.98 20.54 -7.51
N ARG A 74 -5.53 19.35 -7.18
CA ARG A 74 -4.76 18.24 -6.63
C ARG A 74 -3.73 17.71 -7.61
N ARG A 75 -4.11 17.52 -8.88
CA ARG A 75 -3.18 17.13 -9.93
C ARG A 75 -2.04 18.15 -10.06
N ASP A 76 -2.36 19.42 -10.12
CA ASP A 76 -1.34 20.50 -10.27
C ASP A 76 -0.39 20.52 -9.07
N TYR A 77 -0.93 20.38 -7.86
CA TYR A 77 -0.15 20.35 -6.62
C TYR A 77 0.81 19.16 -6.57
N ASP A 78 0.28 17.94 -6.77
CA ASP A 78 1.05 16.70 -6.67
C ASP A 78 2.10 16.59 -7.78
N THR A 79 1.76 17.00 -9.02
CA THR A 79 2.72 16.98 -10.14
C THR A 79 3.79 18.09 -10.02
N THR A 80 3.46 19.21 -9.38
CA THR A 80 4.45 20.25 -9.04
C THR A 80 5.45 19.70 -8.02
N TRP A 81 5.00 19.05 -6.95
CA TRP A 81 5.89 18.39 -6.00
C TRP A 81 6.77 17.33 -6.67
N GLN A 82 6.17 16.50 -7.52
CA GLN A 82 6.89 15.46 -8.25
C GLN A 82 8.00 16.05 -9.15
N ARG A 83 7.73 17.16 -9.82
CA ARG A 83 8.71 17.87 -10.64
C ARG A 83 9.87 18.42 -9.79
N MET A 84 9.57 18.99 -8.61
CA MET A 84 10.59 19.45 -7.68
C MET A 84 11.49 18.29 -7.22
N LEU A 85 10.90 17.13 -6.90
CA LEU A 85 11.65 15.91 -6.59
C LEU A 85 12.54 15.49 -7.77
N PHE A 86 12.02 15.55 -8.99
CA PHE A 86 12.77 15.20 -10.20
C PHE A 86 13.96 16.13 -10.41
N GLU A 87 13.77 17.45 -10.35
CA GLU A 87 14.82 18.44 -10.51
C GLU A 87 15.93 18.34 -9.45
N ALA A 88 15.56 17.89 -8.24
CA ALA A 88 16.51 17.65 -7.15
C ALA A 88 17.13 16.23 -7.17
N GLY A 89 16.74 15.36 -8.10
CA GLY A 89 17.25 13.99 -8.19
C GLY A 89 16.66 13.02 -7.15
N TYR A 90 15.47 13.32 -6.61
CA TYR A 90 14.75 12.47 -5.65
C TYR A 90 13.51 11.80 -6.23
N ALA A 91 13.13 12.07 -7.48
CA ALA A 91 12.07 11.32 -8.15
C ALA A 91 12.52 9.88 -8.45
N GLY A 92 11.62 8.90 -8.24
CA GLY A 92 11.97 7.50 -8.46
C GLY A 92 13.24 7.09 -7.71
N VAL A 93 13.34 7.46 -6.43
CA VAL A 93 14.56 7.28 -5.60
C VAL A 93 15.15 5.87 -5.74
N HIS A 94 14.31 4.84 -5.74
CA HIS A 94 14.71 3.43 -5.86
C HIS A 94 14.77 2.90 -7.31
N TRP A 95 14.38 3.71 -8.31
CA TRP A 95 14.45 3.30 -9.70
C TRP A 95 15.90 3.25 -10.18
N PRO A 96 16.25 2.33 -11.10
CA PRO A 96 17.59 2.26 -11.68
C PRO A 96 18.02 3.58 -12.35
N THR A 97 19.32 3.88 -12.30
CA THR A 97 19.88 5.10 -12.91
C THR A 97 19.72 5.14 -14.42
N GLU A 98 19.71 3.97 -15.07
CA GLU A 98 19.56 3.80 -16.51
C GLU A 98 18.20 4.31 -17.03
N VAL A 99 17.21 4.40 -16.15
CA VAL A 99 15.87 4.91 -16.48
C VAL A 99 15.58 6.27 -15.83
N GLY A 100 16.60 6.93 -15.32
CA GLY A 100 16.52 8.28 -14.75
C GLY A 100 16.21 8.34 -13.27
N GLY A 101 16.16 7.19 -12.56
CA GLY A 101 16.06 7.14 -11.11
C GLY A 101 17.40 7.43 -10.42
N ARG A 102 17.37 7.48 -9.08
CA ARG A 102 18.58 7.70 -8.27
C ARG A 102 19.38 6.41 -8.03
N GLY A 103 18.80 5.24 -8.21
CA GLY A 103 19.45 3.95 -7.90
C GLY A 103 19.73 3.76 -6.41
N ALA A 104 18.97 4.42 -5.56
CA ALA A 104 19.14 4.37 -4.12
C ALA A 104 18.97 2.96 -3.56
N SER A 105 19.75 2.64 -2.55
CA SER A 105 19.63 1.39 -1.81
C SER A 105 18.26 1.29 -1.10
N PRO A 106 17.79 0.08 -0.75
CA PRO A 106 16.58 -0.06 0.06
C PRO A 106 16.62 0.71 1.38
N THR A 107 17.79 0.91 1.96
CA THR A 107 17.99 1.71 3.19
C THR A 107 17.79 3.20 2.91
N GLU A 108 18.41 3.72 1.84
CA GLU A 108 18.22 5.13 1.44
C GLU A 108 16.76 5.41 1.05
N HIS A 109 16.09 4.46 0.39
CA HIS A 109 14.65 4.59 0.10
C HIS A 109 13.81 4.67 1.40
N LEU A 110 14.13 3.85 2.41
CA LEU A 110 13.49 3.94 3.71
C LEU A 110 13.73 5.30 4.39
N ILE A 111 14.98 5.80 4.32
CA ILE A 111 15.36 7.13 4.83
C ILE A 111 14.55 8.22 4.10
N PHE A 112 14.41 8.12 2.78
CA PHE A 112 13.61 9.07 2.00
C PHE A 112 12.17 9.16 2.51
N LEU A 113 11.49 8.03 2.68
CA LEU A 113 10.12 7.99 3.19
C LEU A 113 10.03 8.55 4.62
N GLU A 114 10.99 8.18 5.48
CA GLU A 114 11.06 8.64 6.87
C GLU A 114 11.25 10.17 6.97
N GLU A 115 12.13 10.73 6.16
CA GLU A 115 12.42 12.17 6.18
C GLU A 115 11.31 13.00 5.50
N CYS A 116 10.69 12.50 4.44
CA CYS A 116 9.53 13.13 3.82
C CYS A 116 8.37 13.23 4.82
N GLU A 117 8.05 12.14 5.52
CA GLU A 117 6.99 12.14 6.52
C GLU A 117 7.30 13.08 7.68
N ARG A 118 8.54 13.08 8.19
CA ARG A 118 8.98 13.98 9.26
C ARG A 118 8.91 15.46 8.88
N ALA A 119 9.20 15.78 7.61
CA ALA A 119 9.14 17.13 7.10
C ALA A 119 7.72 17.61 6.78
N GLY A 120 6.71 16.73 6.86
CA GLY A 120 5.35 17.01 6.38
C GLY A 120 5.32 17.29 4.88
N ALA A 121 6.18 16.62 4.11
CA ALA A 121 6.23 16.75 2.67
C ALA A 121 4.93 16.26 2.03
N PRO A 122 4.52 16.83 0.87
CA PRO A 122 3.38 16.29 0.13
C PRO A 122 3.57 14.80 -0.15
N TYR A 123 2.48 14.05 -0.05
CA TYR A 123 2.47 12.64 -0.44
C TYR A 123 2.59 12.51 -1.96
N VAL A 124 2.92 11.32 -2.44
CA VAL A 124 3.00 11.02 -3.88
C VAL A 124 1.71 11.34 -4.66
N GLY A 125 0.55 11.32 -3.97
CA GLY A 125 -0.75 11.75 -4.47
C GLY A 125 -1.14 11.07 -5.77
N VAL A 126 -1.56 11.85 -6.77
CA VAL A 126 -2.00 11.33 -8.08
C VAL A 126 -0.89 10.62 -8.86
N ASN A 127 0.37 10.82 -8.50
CA ASN A 127 1.51 10.12 -9.13
C ASN A 127 1.71 8.69 -8.60
N PHE A 128 0.90 8.26 -7.62
CA PHE A 128 1.02 6.97 -6.93
C PHE A 128 1.12 5.78 -7.89
N VAL A 129 0.17 5.64 -8.83
CA VAL A 129 0.16 4.50 -9.76
C VAL A 129 1.37 4.56 -10.70
N GLY A 130 1.66 5.73 -11.25
CA GLY A 130 2.82 5.91 -12.14
C GLY A 130 4.15 5.53 -11.47
N LEU A 131 4.38 5.99 -10.25
CA LEU A 131 5.66 5.82 -9.56
C LEU A 131 5.83 4.45 -8.89
N LEU A 132 4.77 3.89 -8.33
CA LEU A 132 4.86 2.70 -7.48
C LEU A 132 4.32 1.42 -8.13
N HIS A 133 3.54 1.53 -9.22
CA HIS A 133 2.93 0.40 -9.91
C HIS A 133 3.36 0.33 -11.37
N ALA A 134 2.86 1.22 -12.23
CA ALA A 134 3.11 1.20 -13.67
C ALA A 134 4.61 1.36 -14.01
N GLY A 135 5.28 2.33 -13.41
CA GLY A 135 6.71 2.57 -13.68
C GLY A 135 7.59 1.36 -13.37
N PRO A 136 7.58 0.80 -12.15
CA PRO A 136 8.32 -0.42 -11.83
C PRO A 136 7.95 -1.61 -12.73
N THR A 137 6.67 -1.76 -13.09
CA THR A 137 6.22 -2.80 -14.02
C THR A 137 6.80 -2.60 -15.41
N LEU A 138 6.78 -1.36 -15.92
CA LEU A 138 7.40 -1.00 -17.21
C LEU A 138 8.92 -1.21 -17.19
N ILE A 139 9.60 -0.90 -16.10
CA ILE A 139 11.04 -1.16 -15.94
C ILE A 139 11.33 -2.65 -16.08
N ALA A 140 10.49 -3.51 -15.49
CA ALA A 140 10.68 -4.96 -15.52
C ALA A 140 10.27 -5.61 -16.86
N GLU A 141 9.14 -5.20 -17.44
CA GLU A 141 8.43 -5.98 -18.45
C GLU A 141 8.26 -5.29 -19.81
N ALA A 142 8.43 -3.97 -19.87
CA ALA A 142 8.19 -3.22 -21.11
C ALA A 142 9.34 -3.34 -22.12
N ARG A 143 9.00 -3.18 -23.39
CA ARG A 143 9.99 -3.06 -24.48
C ARG A 143 10.81 -1.78 -24.35
N PRO A 144 11.99 -1.72 -24.98
CA PRO A 144 12.83 -0.51 -24.92
C PRO A 144 12.13 0.78 -25.39
N ASP A 145 11.35 0.71 -26.47
CA ASP A 145 10.58 1.83 -27.00
C ASP A 145 9.52 2.34 -26.01
N GLN A 146 8.85 1.44 -25.30
CA GLN A 146 7.89 1.77 -24.26
C GLN A 146 8.57 2.41 -23.03
N LYS A 147 9.73 1.87 -22.61
CA LYS A 147 10.51 2.46 -21.50
C LYS A 147 10.94 3.88 -21.83
N GLU A 148 11.48 4.10 -23.01
CA GLU A 148 11.90 5.42 -23.49
C GLU A 148 10.72 6.41 -23.55
N ARG A 149 9.54 5.94 -23.98
CA ARG A 149 8.36 6.79 -24.10
C ARG A 149 7.70 7.14 -22.76
N PHE A 150 7.54 6.17 -21.84
CA PHE A 150 6.68 6.33 -20.70
C PHE A 150 7.39 6.62 -19.36
N LEU A 151 8.60 6.11 -19.14
CA LEU A 151 9.27 6.30 -17.84
C LEU A 151 9.67 7.76 -17.56
N PRO A 152 10.25 8.52 -18.49
CA PRO A 152 10.65 9.89 -18.20
C PRO A 152 9.49 10.84 -17.87
N PRO A 153 8.31 10.78 -18.54
CA PRO A 153 7.16 11.61 -18.14
C PRO A 153 6.60 11.26 -16.76
N ILE A 154 6.57 9.98 -16.38
CA ILE A 154 6.16 9.53 -15.04
C ILE A 154 7.09 10.15 -13.98
N LEU A 155 8.40 10.03 -14.16
CA LEU A 155 9.38 10.59 -13.23
C LEU A 155 9.23 12.10 -13.03
N ARG A 156 8.98 12.84 -14.13
CA ARG A 156 8.82 14.29 -14.10
C ARG A 156 7.44 14.75 -13.58
N GLY A 157 6.51 13.84 -13.33
CA GLY A 157 5.13 14.18 -13.02
C GLY A 157 4.40 14.85 -14.19
N ALA A 158 4.84 14.59 -15.44
CA ALA A 158 4.19 15.13 -16.63
C ALA A 158 3.01 14.29 -17.11
N GLU A 159 2.98 13.03 -16.76
CA GLU A 159 1.89 12.09 -17.05
C GLU A 159 1.44 11.37 -15.77
N VAL A 160 0.15 11.44 -15.49
CA VAL A 160 -0.51 10.80 -14.35
C VAL A 160 -1.11 9.47 -14.81
N TRP A 161 -0.93 8.44 -14.02
CA TRP A 161 -1.41 7.09 -14.32
C TRP A 161 -2.44 6.62 -13.31
N CYS A 162 -3.44 5.87 -13.77
CA CYS A 162 -4.39 5.14 -12.93
C CYS A 162 -4.31 3.63 -13.18
N GLN A 163 -4.97 2.83 -12.33
CA GLN A 163 -4.96 1.38 -12.41
C GLN A 163 -6.37 0.83 -12.66
N GLY A 164 -6.58 0.19 -13.81
CA GLY A 164 -7.82 -0.45 -14.23
C GLY A 164 -7.78 -1.97 -14.08
N PHE A 165 -7.66 -2.46 -12.85
CA PHE A 165 -7.60 -3.91 -12.58
C PHE A 165 -8.95 -4.46 -12.14
N SER A 166 -9.47 -3.99 -11.02
CA SER A 166 -10.71 -4.50 -10.41
C SER A 166 -11.94 -4.21 -11.26
N GLU A 167 -12.92 -5.12 -11.16
CA GLU A 167 -14.25 -4.99 -11.75
C GLU A 167 -15.32 -5.20 -10.67
N PRO A 168 -16.60 -4.85 -10.91
CA PRO A 168 -17.65 -5.01 -9.90
C PRO A 168 -17.71 -6.43 -9.29
N GLU A 169 -17.45 -7.48 -10.11
CA GLU A 169 -17.48 -8.88 -9.67
C GLU A 169 -16.07 -9.53 -9.55
N ALA A 170 -14.99 -8.78 -9.80
CA ALA A 170 -13.62 -9.29 -9.81
C ALA A 170 -12.67 -8.39 -9.01
N GLY A 171 -12.75 -8.46 -7.68
CA GLY A 171 -11.83 -7.83 -6.74
C GLY A 171 -10.83 -8.84 -6.19
N SER A 172 -11.19 -9.57 -5.13
CA SER A 172 -10.31 -10.62 -4.54
C SER A 172 -10.00 -11.75 -5.51
N ASP A 173 -10.95 -12.14 -6.34
CA ASP A 173 -10.75 -13.06 -7.47
C ASP A 173 -10.51 -12.30 -8.78
N LEU A 174 -9.45 -11.49 -8.78
CA LEU A 174 -9.10 -10.62 -9.91
C LEU A 174 -8.96 -11.38 -11.24
N ALA A 175 -8.45 -12.62 -11.20
CA ALA A 175 -8.32 -13.44 -12.39
C ALA A 175 -9.66 -13.75 -13.09
N SER A 176 -10.79 -13.50 -12.44
CA SER A 176 -12.12 -13.66 -13.02
C SER A 176 -12.64 -12.41 -13.75
N LEU A 177 -11.77 -11.42 -14.00
CA LEU A 177 -12.09 -10.20 -14.76
C LEU A 177 -12.68 -10.53 -16.15
N ARG A 178 -13.63 -9.69 -16.63
CA ARG A 178 -14.42 -9.90 -17.85
C ARG A 178 -14.30 -8.77 -18.86
N THR A 179 -13.70 -7.63 -18.53
CA THR A 179 -13.42 -6.58 -19.51
C THR A 179 -12.68 -7.18 -20.68
N ARG A 180 -13.35 -7.26 -21.84
CA ARG A 180 -12.88 -7.97 -23.01
C ARG A 180 -12.06 -7.05 -23.90
N ALA A 181 -10.99 -7.58 -24.48
CA ALA A 181 -10.24 -6.95 -25.54
C ALA A 181 -10.15 -7.91 -26.73
N GLN A 182 -10.71 -7.53 -27.86
CA GLN A 182 -10.66 -8.30 -29.10
C GLN A 182 -9.70 -7.62 -30.07
N ARG A 183 -8.81 -8.41 -30.66
CA ARG A 183 -7.92 -7.90 -31.70
C ARG A 183 -8.69 -7.59 -32.98
N ASP A 184 -8.52 -6.39 -33.50
CA ASP A 184 -9.05 -5.92 -34.79
C ASP A 184 -7.91 -5.21 -35.54
N GLY A 185 -7.23 -5.94 -36.42
CA GLY A 185 -6.06 -5.46 -37.11
C GLY A 185 -4.89 -5.15 -36.18
N ASP A 186 -4.48 -3.88 -36.15
CA ASP A 186 -3.39 -3.38 -35.30
C ASP A 186 -3.88 -2.79 -33.97
N ASP A 187 -5.18 -2.94 -33.66
CA ASP A 187 -5.79 -2.47 -32.42
C ASP A 187 -6.38 -3.61 -31.60
N TYR A 188 -6.52 -3.38 -30.30
CA TYR A 188 -7.48 -4.05 -29.43
C TYR A 188 -8.72 -3.18 -29.32
N VAL A 189 -9.91 -3.77 -29.43
CA VAL A 189 -11.21 -3.17 -29.15
C VAL A 189 -11.65 -3.62 -27.78
N ILE A 190 -11.74 -2.69 -26.82
CA ILE A 190 -11.95 -2.99 -25.40
C ILE A 190 -13.37 -2.60 -25.04
N SER A 191 -14.12 -3.52 -24.40
CA SER A 191 -15.45 -3.28 -23.84
C SER A 191 -15.61 -3.91 -22.47
N GLY A 192 -16.14 -3.17 -21.51
CA GLY A 192 -16.35 -3.62 -20.14
C GLY A 192 -16.42 -2.49 -19.15
N GLN A 193 -16.15 -2.81 -17.89
CA GLN A 193 -16.20 -1.83 -16.80
C GLN A 193 -15.08 -2.13 -15.79
N LYS A 194 -14.38 -1.06 -15.38
CA LYS A 194 -13.45 -1.09 -14.25
C LYS A 194 -14.03 -0.35 -13.07
N MET A 195 -13.62 -0.74 -11.86
CA MET A 195 -14.11 -0.18 -10.61
C MET A 195 -12.95 0.05 -9.64
N TRP A 196 -13.11 1.01 -8.74
CA TRP A 196 -12.09 1.41 -7.77
C TRP A 196 -10.80 1.93 -8.43
N THR A 197 -10.95 2.55 -9.61
CA THR A 197 -9.82 3.12 -10.35
C THR A 197 -9.43 4.46 -9.72
N SER A 198 -8.33 4.44 -8.95
CA SER A 198 -7.84 5.63 -8.24
C SER A 198 -7.40 6.70 -9.23
N HIS A 199 -7.86 7.95 -9.01
CA HIS A 199 -7.47 9.14 -9.75
C HIS A 199 -7.77 9.11 -11.26
N ALA A 200 -8.67 8.22 -11.74
CA ALA A 200 -8.99 8.08 -13.16
C ALA A 200 -9.45 9.40 -13.80
N GLN A 201 -10.15 10.26 -13.02
CA GLN A 201 -10.67 11.55 -13.48
C GLN A 201 -9.59 12.58 -13.84
N VAL A 202 -8.34 12.33 -13.44
CA VAL A 202 -7.20 13.22 -13.73
C VAL A 202 -6.01 12.48 -14.35
N ALA A 203 -6.18 11.20 -14.70
CA ALA A 203 -5.11 10.38 -15.29
C ALA A 203 -5.03 10.57 -16.82
N ASP A 204 -3.80 10.50 -17.33
CA ASP A 204 -3.52 10.49 -18.77
C ASP A 204 -3.49 9.06 -19.31
N TYR A 205 -3.04 8.10 -18.51
CA TYR A 205 -2.92 6.69 -18.87
C TYR A 205 -3.46 5.77 -17.77
N CYS A 206 -3.91 4.60 -18.21
CA CYS A 206 -4.32 3.51 -17.31
C CYS A 206 -3.48 2.27 -17.58
N GLU A 207 -2.88 1.70 -16.55
CA GLU A 207 -2.45 0.31 -16.57
C GLU A 207 -3.67 -0.59 -16.41
N MET A 208 -4.01 -1.36 -17.44
CA MET A 208 -5.28 -2.09 -17.48
C MET A 208 -5.08 -3.59 -17.74
N LEU A 209 -5.79 -4.41 -16.95
CA LEU A 209 -5.93 -5.86 -17.23
C LEU A 209 -7.21 -6.10 -18.01
N VAL A 210 -7.08 -6.85 -19.11
CA VAL A 210 -8.20 -7.19 -19.99
C VAL A 210 -8.22 -8.67 -20.31
N ARG A 211 -9.40 -9.21 -20.65
CA ARG A 211 -9.61 -10.58 -21.11
C ARG A 211 -9.43 -10.67 -22.62
N THR A 212 -8.32 -11.22 -23.07
CA THR A 212 -8.03 -11.45 -24.51
C THR A 212 -8.41 -12.84 -24.97
N ASP A 213 -8.38 -13.83 -24.08
CA ASP A 213 -8.83 -15.20 -24.38
C ASP A 213 -9.76 -15.70 -23.25
N PRO A 214 -11.08 -15.84 -23.51
CA PRO A 214 -12.05 -16.34 -22.55
C PRO A 214 -12.10 -17.88 -22.45
N ASP A 215 -11.52 -18.61 -23.40
CA ASP A 215 -11.68 -20.06 -23.55
C ASP A 215 -10.58 -20.87 -22.83
N VAL A 216 -9.62 -20.18 -22.23
CA VAL A 216 -8.52 -20.78 -21.46
C VAL A 216 -8.73 -20.60 -19.95
N PRO A 217 -7.97 -21.33 -19.08
CA PRO A 217 -8.00 -21.10 -17.64
C PRO A 217 -7.79 -19.61 -17.29
N LYS A 218 -8.59 -19.10 -16.36
CA LYS A 218 -8.75 -17.67 -16.08
C LYS A 218 -7.45 -16.86 -15.91
N HIS A 219 -6.36 -17.47 -15.44
CA HIS A 219 -5.05 -16.82 -15.29
C HIS A 219 -4.23 -16.76 -16.61
N ARG A 220 -4.66 -17.42 -17.68
CA ARG A 220 -3.91 -17.52 -18.93
C ARG A 220 -4.50 -16.71 -20.10
N GLY A 221 -5.64 -16.10 -19.92
CA GLY A 221 -6.31 -15.33 -20.98
C GLY A 221 -6.39 -13.84 -20.66
N ILE A 222 -5.43 -13.31 -19.88
CA ILE A 222 -5.38 -11.92 -19.45
C ILE A 222 -4.18 -11.25 -20.12
N THR A 223 -4.38 -10.02 -20.60
CA THR A 223 -3.33 -9.17 -21.17
C THR A 223 -3.25 -7.85 -20.40
N TRP A 224 -2.04 -7.33 -20.22
CA TRP A 224 -1.79 -6.03 -19.60
C TRP A 224 -1.58 -4.99 -20.71
N LEU A 225 -2.35 -3.89 -20.66
CA LEU A 225 -2.35 -2.83 -21.69
C LEU A 225 -2.10 -1.46 -21.06
N ILE A 226 -1.43 -0.60 -21.82
CA ILE A 226 -1.38 0.86 -21.59
C ILE A 226 -2.54 1.48 -22.33
N VAL A 227 -3.52 2.03 -21.64
CA VAL A 227 -4.71 2.62 -22.22
C VAL A 227 -4.68 4.15 -22.03
N PRO A 228 -4.64 4.96 -23.09
CA PRO A 228 -4.83 6.41 -22.98
C PRO A 228 -6.23 6.72 -22.44
N MET A 229 -6.34 7.58 -21.43
CA MET A 229 -7.62 7.87 -20.78
C MET A 229 -8.48 8.87 -21.53
N ASP A 230 -7.94 9.53 -22.54
CA ASP A 230 -8.66 10.41 -23.48
C ASP A 230 -9.23 9.66 -24.72
N SER A 231 -9.10 8.33 -24.75
CA SER A 231 -9.61 7.51 -25.86
C SER A 231 -11.13 7.61 -25.96
N ALA A 232 -11.63 7.68 -27.20
CA ALA A 232 -13.08 7.65 -27.45
C ALA A 232 -13.71 6.35 -26.90
N GLY A 233 -14.88 6.46 -26.28
CA GLY A 233 -15.58 5.33 -25.66
C GLY A 233 -15.27 5.12 -24.19
N ILE A 234 -14.40 5.94 -23.57
CA ILE A 234 -14.19 5.95 -22.12
C ILE A 234 -15.14 6.93 -21.45
N ASP A 235 -15.89 6.43 -20.43
CA ASP A 235 -16.73 7.25 -19.55
C ASP A 235 -16.29 7.03 -18.11
N ILE A 236 -15.85 8.10 -17.44
CA ILE A 236 -15.30 8.09 -16.09
C ILE A 236 -16.32 8.67 -15.12
N ARG A 237 -16.72 7.89 -14.12
CA ARG A 237 -17.70 8.30 -13.11
C ARG A 237 -17.08 8.21 -11.71
N PRO A 238 -16.80 9.34 -11.05
CA PRO A 238 -16.30 9.35 -9.69
C PRO A 238 -17.23 8.62 -8.72
N LEU A 239 -16.66 7.86 -7.81
CA LEU A 239 -17.36 7.13 -6.75
C LEU A 239 -17.17 7.85 -5.42
N ARG A 240 -18.26 8.30 -4.83
CA ARG A 240 -18.24 8.89 -3.51
C ARG A 240 -18.15 7.79 -2.45
N THR A 241 -17.07 7.77 -1.71
CA THR A 241 -16.86 6.85 -0.58
C THR A 241 -17.70 7.28 0.63
N MET A 242 -17.83 6.41 1.64
CA MET A 242 -18.51 6.76 2.89
C MET A 242 -17.79 7.88 3.68
N GLY A 243 -16.49 8.09 3.44
CA GLY A 243 -15.74 9.24 3.98
C GLY A 243 -15.95 10.54 3.19
N GLY A 244 -16.73 10.52 2.10
CA GLY A 244 -17.02 11.69 1.27
C GLY A 244 -15.98 11.97 0.18
N SER A 245 -14.88 11.23 0.11
CA SER A 245 -13.87 11.34 -0.95
C SER A 245 -14.38 10.73 -2.26
N GLU A 246 -14.01 11.33 -3.38
CA GLU A 246 -14.24 10.85 -4.75
C GLU A 246 -12.92 10.44 -5.41
N GLU A 247 -12.02 9.85 -4.63
CA GLU A 247 -10.70 9.38 -5.07
C GLU A 247 -10.78 8.28 -6.12
N PHE A 248 -11.82 7.45 -6.04
CA PHE A 248 -12.03 6.32 -6.94
C PHE A 248 -13.07 6.61 -8.00
N SER A 249 -12.97 5.91 -9.12
CA SER A 249 -13.95 6.00 -10.21
C SER A 249 -14.37 4.61 -10.70
N GLU A 250 -15.58 4.56 -11.26
CA GLU A 250 -15.97 3.58 -12.25
C GLU A 250 -15.50 4.07 -13.63
N VAL A 251 -14.97 3.17 -14.43
CA VAL A 251 -14.54 3.46 -15.80
C VAL A 251 -15.27 2.51 -16.74
N PHE A 252 -16.16 3.05 -17.54
CA PHE A 252 -16.89 2.30 -18.56
C PHE A 252 -16.14 2.40 -19.88
N LEU A 253 -16.07 1.27 -20.58
CA LEU A 253 -15.32 1.10 -21.82
C LEU A 253 -16.30 0.59 -22.87
N ASP A 254 -16.55 1.39 -23.91
CA ASP A 254 -17.44 1.05 -25.02
C ASP A 254 -16.66 1.12 -26.34
N GLU A 255 -16.23 -0.06 -26.82
CA GLU A 255 -15.45 -0.24 -28.04
C GLU A 255 -14.17 0.64 -28.12
N VAL A 256 -13.50 0.83 -26.98
CA VAL A 256 -12.27 1.63 -26.88
C VAL A 256 -11.14 0.99 -27.69
N ARG A 257 -10.59 1.74 -28.65
CA ARG A 257 -9.49 1.26 -29.50
C ARG A 257 -8.13 1.62 -28.91
N VAL A 258 -7.29 0.58 -28.75
CA VAL A 258 -5.95 0.73 -28.20
C VAL A 258 -4.97 -0.04 -29.11
N PRO A 259 -3.89 0.60 -29.59
CA PRO A 259 -2.88 -0.07 -30.44
C PRO A 259 -2.29 -1.30 -29.77
N VAL A 260 -2.08 -2.37 -30.54
CA VAL A 260 -1.43 -3.61 -30.04
C VAL A 260 -0.03 -3.35 -29.51
N THR A 261 0.61 -2.25 -29.95
CA THR A 261 1.91 -1.79 -29.46
C THR A 261 1.86 -1.29 -28.02
N ASN A 262 0.68 -1.03 -27.46
CA ASN A 262 0.50 -0.64 -26.05
C ASN A 262 0.43 -1.85 -25.10
N ARG A 263 0.57 -3.06 -25.60
CA ARG A 263 0.67 -4.27 -24.78
C ARG A 263 2.03 -4.34 -24.11
N VAL A 264 2.04 -4.66 -22.82
CA VAL A 264 3.25 -4.94 -22.03
C VAL A 264 3.32 -6.44 -21.76
N GLY A 265 4.46 -7.04 -22.04
CA GLY A 265 4.60 -8.50 -22.07
C GLY A 265 3.92 -9.14 -23.28
N ASP A 266 3.73 -10.46 -23.25
CA ASP A 266 3.06 -11.20 -24.31
C ASP A 266 1.53 -11.18 -24.15
N GLU A 267 0.82 -11.41 -25.27
CA GLU A 267 -0.64 -11.59 -25.22
C GLU A 267 -0.99 -12.82 -24.37
N ASN A 268 -2.00 -12.68 -23.53
CA ASN A 268 -2.43 -13.71 -22.57
C ASN A 268 -1.45 -13.98 -21.40
N ASP A 269 -0.35 -13.22 -21.26
CA ASP A 269 0.61 -13.31 -20.15
C ASP A 269 0.44 -12.16 -19.09
N GLY A 270 -0.60 -11.35 -19.21
CA GLY A 270 -0.84 -10.20 -18.35
C GLY A 270 -1.02 -10.56 -16.88
N TRP A 271 -1.40 -11.79 -16.55
CA TRP A 271 -1.43 -12.22 -15.15
C TRP A 271 -0.03 -12.28 -14.52
N ARG A 272 0.96 -12.77 -15.26
CA ARG A 272 2.35 -12.76 -14.80
C ARG A 272 2.86 -11.34 -14.63
N VAL A 273 2.55 -10.45 -15.58
CA VAL A 273 2.90 -9.02 -15.49
C VAL A 273 2.25 -8.38 -14.27
N ALA A 274 0.95 -8.66 -13.99
CA ALA A 274 0.28 -8.16 -12.79
C ALA A 274 0.94 -8.69 -11.50
N MET A 275 1.45 -9.92 -11.48
CA MET A 275 2.19 -10.42 -10.31
C MET A 275 3.50 -9.65 -10.07
N VAL A 276 4.13 -9.14 -11.12
CA VAL A 276 5.28 -8.23 -11.01
C VAL A 276 4.84 -6.91 -10.38
N THR A 277 3.75 -6.29 -10.85
CA THR A 277 3.17 -5.08 -10.24
C THR A 277 2.94 -5.28 -8.74
N PHE A 278 2.24 -6.35 -8.34
CA PHE A 278 1.96 -6.65 -6.93
C PHE A 278 3.21 -6.95 -6.09
N SER A 279 4.33 -7.34 -6.71
CA SER A 279 5.57 -7.57 -5.96
C SER A 279 6.18 -6.26 -5.45
N PHE A 280 6.02 -5.17 -6.18
CA PHE A 280 6.50 -3.85 -5.77
C PHE A 280 5.66 -3.24 -4.64
N GLU A 281 4.36 -3.53 -4.58
CA GLU A 281 3.47 -3.10 -3.49
C GLU A 281 3.86 -3.67 -2.11
N ARG A 282 4.60 -4.79 -2.07
CA ARG A 282 4.91 -5.53 -0.84
C ARG A 282 6.17 -5.07 -0.10
N GLY A 283 6.93 -4.13 -0.65
CA GLY A 283 8.19 -3.67 -0.08
C GLY A 283 8.00 -2.56 0.95
N THR A 284 7.94 -1.32 0.45
CA THR A 284 7.90 -0.09 1.25
C THR A 284 6.60 0.70 1.08
N ALA A 285 5.62 0.16 0.35
CA ALA A 285 4.41 0.86 -0.05
C ALA A 285 3.58 1.45 1.10
N PHE A 286 3.63 0.83 2.28
CA PHE A 286 2.86 1.28 3.46
C PHE A 286 3.73 1.89 4.55
N VAL A 287 4.95 2.32 4.24
CA VAL A 287 5.87 2.87 5.24
C VAL A 287 5.41 4.24 5.71
N SER A 288 5.01 5.12 4.80
CA SER A 288 4.48 6.45 5.15
C SER A 288 3.24 6.33 6.04
N GLU A 289 2.30 5.46 5.69
CA GLU A 289 1.09 5.23 6.47
C GLU A 289 1.38 4.61 7.85
N LEU A 290 2.44 3.79 7.97
CA LEU A 290 2.90 3.30 9.26
C LEU A 290 3.41 4.45 10.13
N LEU A 291 4.26 5.33 9.58
CA LEU A 291 4.80 6.50 10.28
C LEU A 291 3.69 7.45 10.72
N GLN A 292 2.70 7.71 9.85
CA GLN A 292 1.48 8.46 10.18
C GLN A 292 0.68 7.79 11.29
N SER A 293 0.62 6.46 11.32
CA SER A 293 -0.06 5.71 12.39
C SER A 293 0.66 5.84 13.72
N MET A 294 2.00 5.87 13.72
CA MET A 294 2.80 6.13 14.92
C MET A 294 2.58 7.56 15.45
N GLN A 295 2.44 8.53 14.55
CA GLN A 295 2.07 9.90 14.91
C GLN A 295 0.64 9.96 15.46
N LEU A 296 -0.32 9.28 14.84
CA LEU A 296 -1.70 9.24 15.30
C LEU A 296 -1.83 8.68 16.73
N VAL A 297 -0.95 7.78 17.17
CA VAL A 297 -0.91 7.32 18.58
C VAL A 297 -0.72 8.53 19.52
N ASN A 298 0.18 9.45 19.18
CA ASN A 298 0.41 10.66 19.96
C ASN A 298 -0.79 11.63 19.89
N GLU A 299 -1.41 11.74 18.72
CA GLU A 299 -2.60 12.57 18.52
C GLU A 299 -3.79 12.06 19.34
N VAL A 300 -4.02 10.74 19.38
CA VAL A 300 -5.05 10.11 20.24
C VAL A 300 -4.73 10.31 21.73
N ALA A 301 -3.45 10.27 22.12
CA ALA A 301 -3.05 10.59 23.49
C ALA A 301 -3.32 12.06 23.84
N ALA A 302 -3.07 12.98 22.92
CA ALA A 302 -3.37 14.41 23.07
C ALA A 302 -4.90 14.64 23.15
N LEU A 303 -5.66 14.05 22.23
CA LEU A 303 -7.13 14.06 22.22
C LEU A 303 -7.70 13.59 23.56
N ALA A 304 -7.20 12.48 24.10
CA ALA A 304 -7.68 11.93 25.36
C ALA A 304 -7.43 12.87 26.56
N LYS A 305 -6.46 13.75 26.48
CA LYS A 305 -6.18 14.77 27.52
C LYS A 305 -7.10 15.99 27.42
N THR A 306 -7.70 16.24 26.24
CA THR A 306 -8.63 17.36 26.03
C THR A 306 -10.09 16.96 26.24
N VAL A 307 -10.47 15.73 25.89
CA VAL A 307 -11.85 15.24 26.05
C VAL A 307 -12.16 15.02 27.51
N THR A 308 -13.20 15.71 28.02
CA THR A 308 -13.66 15.60 29.42
C THR A 308 -14.82 14.62 29.55
N ARG A 309 -14.80 13.79 30.60
CA ARG A 309 -15.82 12.82 31.00
C ARG A 309 -16.27 13.13 32.43
N GLY A 310 -17.28 13.96 32.56
CA GLY A 310 -17.66 14.51 33.87
C GLY A 310 -16.55 15.40 34.43
N SER A 311 -15.95 15.06 35.58
CA SER A 311 -14.86 15.81 36.21
C SER A 311 -13.45 15.34 35.81
N ALA A 312 -13.34 14.24 35.06
CA ALA A 312 -12.07 13.64 34.65
C ALA A 312 -11.83 13.82 33.15
N THR A 313 -10.59 13.67 32.69
CA THR A 313 -10.28 13.57 31.27
C THR A 313 -10.37 12.11 30.81
N ALA A 314 -10.56 11.88 29.49
CA ALA A 314 -10.52 10.53 28.93
C ALA A 314 -9.16 9.86 29.17
N TRP A 315 -8.08 10.65 29.33
CA TRP A 315 -6.75 10.15 29.65
C TRP A 315 -6.65 9.46 31.01
N GLU A 316 -7.51 9.78 31.96
CA GLU A 316 -7.54 9.15 33.30
C GLU A 316 -8.05 7.70 33.25
N ASP A 317 -8.72 7.31 32.16
CA ASP A 317 -9.12 5.91 31.93
C ASP A 317 -7.89 5.02 31.71
N ALA A 318 -7.63 4.14 32.69
CA ALA A 318 -6.51 3.20 32.62
C ALA A 318 -6.70 2.13 31.51
N GLY A 319 -7.95 1.84 31.11
CA GLY A 319 -8.27 0.95 30.00
C GLY A 319 -7.81 1.53 28.67
N LEU A 320 -8.17 2.79 28.42
CA LEU A 320 -7.76 3.53 27.23
C LEU A 320 -6.23 3.61 27.13
N ARG A 321 -5.54 3.99 28.20
CA ARG A 321 -4.07 4.08 28.19
C ARG A 321 -3.39 2.75 27.93
N ARG A 322 -3.91 1.63 28.48
CA ARG A 322 -3.36 0.28 28.21
C ARG A 322 -3.55 -0.12 26.76
N GLU A 323 -4.71 0.15 26.17
CA GLU A 323 -5.00 -0.16 24.77
C GLU A 323 -4.11 0.66 23.84
N LEU A 324 -4.00 1.95 24.09
CA LEU A 324 -3.12 2.84 23.33
C LEU A 324 -1.65 2.40 23.42
N GLY A 325 -1.18 2.02 24.61
CA GLY A 325 0.18 1.48 24.80
C GLY A 325 0.43 0.17 24.05
N ARG A 326 -0.57 -0.71 23.95
CA ARG A 326 -0.46 -1.94 23.12
C ARG A 326 -0.36 -1.59 21.63
N LEU A 327 -1.19 -0.67 21.15
CA LEU A 327 -1.15 -0.23 19.75
C LEU A 327 0.17 0.46 19.41
N ALA A 328 0.71 1.29 20.32
CA ALA A 328 2.05 1.85 20.16
C ALA A 328 3.12 0.75 19.98
N SER A 329 3.09 -0.28 20.85
CA SER A 329 4.00 -1.43 20.75
C SER A 329 3.80 -2.23 19.46
N ASP A 330 2.56 -2.36 18.97
CA ASP A 330 2.25 -3.02 17.71
C ASP A 330 2.89 -2.27 16.53
N PHE A 331 2.80 -0.93 16.49
CA PHE A 331 3.44 -0.12 15.44
C PHE A 331 4.96 -0.11 15.53
N ASP A 332 5.53 -0.10 16.73
CA ASP A 332 6.98 -0.25 16.92
C ASP A 332 7.48 -1.61 16.39
N ALA A 333 6.72 -2.69 16.64
CA ALA A 333 7.04 -4.02 16.11
C ALA A 333 6.96 -4.06 14.58
N LEU A 334 5.95 -3.41 13.98
CA LEU A 334 5.83 -3.26 12.52
C LEU A 334 6.99 -2.45 11.95
N TRP A 335 7.43 -1.40 12.63
CA TRP A 335 8.61 -0.63 12.23
C TRP A 335 9.89 -1.47 12.28
N ALA A 336 10.07 -2.27 13.31
CA ALA A 336 11.18 -3.21 13.40
C ALA A 336 11.14 -4.27 12.29
N LEU A 337 9.95 -4.79 11.96
CA LEU A 337 9.75 -5.72 10.84
C LEU A 337 10.09 -5.06 9.50
N THR A 338 9.69 -3.82 9.28
CA THR A 338 10.03 -3.04 8.08
C THR A 338 11.55 -2.93 7.92
N LYS A 339 12.26 -2.48 8.96
CA LYS A 339 13.74 -2.38 8.92
C LYS A 339 14.40 -3.73 8.66
N ARG A 340 13.89 -4.81 9.26
CA ARG A 340 14.38 -6.17 8.98
C ARG A 340 14.19 -6.54 7.51
N ASN A 341 13.02 -6.28 6.92
CA ASN A 341 12.74 -6.56 5.51
C ASN A 341 13.65 -5.75 4.59
N VAL A 342 13.88 -4.47 4.90
CA VAL A 342 14.81 -3.60 4.17
C VAL A 342 16.25 -4.12 4.27
N SER A 343 16.73 -4.47 5.46
CA SER A 343 18.05 -5.07 5.65
C SER A 343 18.21 -6.39 4.88
N GLN A 344 17.17 -7.19 4.79
CA GLN A 344 17.18 -8.41 3.98
C GLN A 344 17.23 -8.07 2.47
N ALA A 345 16.40 -7.15 1.99
CA ALA A 345 16.39 -6.72 0.60
C ALA A 345 17.73 -6.14 0.16
N SER A 346 18.40 -5.35 1.01
CA SER A 346 19.73 -4.80 0.74
C SER A 346 20.82 -5.88 0.55
N ARG A 347 20.65 -7.07 1.15
CA ARG A 347 21.62 -8.17 1.04
C ARG A 347 21.32 -9.16 -0.06
N THR A 348 20.04 -9.41 -0.33
CA THR A 348 19.61 -10.50 -1.23
C THR A 348 19.04 -9.98 -2.55
N GLY A 349 18.80 -8.67 -2.67
CA GLY A 349 18.10 -8.07 -3.81
C GLY A 349 16.60 -8.37 -3.85
N VAL A 350 16.07 -9.17 -2.90
CA VAL A 350 14.66 -9.59 -2.89
C VAL A 350 14.05 -9.29 -1.52
N PRO A 351 12.90 -8.56 -1.47
CA PRO A 351 12.15 -8.40 -0.24
C PRO A 351 11.72 -9.76 0.33
N GLY A 352 11.86 -9.94 1.64
CA GLY A 352 11.38 -11.15 2.31
C GLY A 352 9.85 -11.24 2.33
N PRO A 353 9.28 -12.36 2.78
CA PRO A 353 7.83 -12.60 2.84
C PRO A 353 7.11 -11.72 3.87
N GLY A 354 7.83 -10.85 4.55
CA GLY A 354 7.31 -9.97 5.60
C GLY A 354 6.29 -8.94 5.14
N GLY A 355 6.23 -8.58 3.85
CA GLY A 355 5.28 -7.59 3.33
C GLY A 355 3.81 -8.01 3.50
N THR A 356 3.49 -9.28 3.30
CA THR A 356 2.12 -9.81 3.50
C THR A 356 1.73 -9.79 4.99
N VAL A 357 2.66 -10.19 5.88
CA VAL A 357 2.46 -10.14 7.34
C VAL A 357 2.27 -8.69 7.77
N PHE A 358 3.14 -7.81 7.29
CA PHE A 358 3.06 -6.37 7.56
C PHE A 358 1.68 -5.82 7.17
N LYS A 359 1.26 -6.00 5.92
CA LYS A 359 -0.01 -5.47 5.40
C LYS A 359 -1.21 -5.93 6.22
N CYS A 360 -1.29 -7.22 6.53
CA CYS A 360 -2.38 -7.78 7.32
C CYS A 360 -2.43 -7.16 8.72
N TYR A 361 -1.30 -7.14 9.42
CA TYR A 361 -1.25 -6.65 10.79
C TYR A 361 -1.42 -5.14 10.89
N TYR A 362 -0.76 -4.39 9.98
CA TYR A 362 -0.84 -2.93 9.89
C TYR A 362 -2.30 -2.47 9.70
N SER A 363 -2.99 -3.00 8.69
CA SER A 363 -4.36 -2.56 8.37
C SER A 363 -5.34 -2.76 9.54
N GLU A 364 -5.21 -3.88 10.26
CA GLU A 364 -6.04 -4.17 11.43
C GLU A 364 -5.64 -3.35 12.67
N ALA A 365 -4.35 -3.10 12.87
CA ALA A 365 -3.87 -2.25 13.97
C ALA A 365 -4.31 -0.79 13.75
N ARG A 366 -4.24 -0.29 12.52
CA ARG A 366 -4.69 1.06 12.15
C ARG A 366 -6.19 1.24 12.39
N GLN A 367 -7.01 0.24 12.01
CA GLN A 367 -8.44 0.23 12.30
C GLN A 367 -8.71 0.32 13.81
N ARG A 368 -8.07 -0.53 14.61
CA ARG A 368 -8.20 -0.51 16.08
C ARG A 368 -7.79 0.82 16.70
N LEU A 369 -6.73 1.46 16.19
CA LEU A 369 -6.31 2.78 16.66
C LEU A 369 -7.37 3.85 16.36
N SER A 370 -7.93 3.84 15.15
CA SER A 370 -9.00 4.77 14.78
C SER A 370 -10.29 4.52 15.57
N GLU A 371 -10.66 3.26 15.85
CA GLU A 371 -11.77 2.93 16.75
C GLU A 371 -11.53 3.44 18.18
N LEU A 372 -10.29 3.40 18.67
CA LEU A 372 -9.94 3.96 19.97
C LEU A 372 -10.12 5.49 19.97
N ALA A 373 -9.77 6.19 18.89
CA ALA A 373 -10.02 7.61 18.73
C ALA A 373 -11.53 7.91 18.75
N MET A 374 -12.36 7.13 18.04
CA MET A 374 -13.82 7.27 18.05
C MET A 374 -14.40 7.10 19.45
N ARG A 375 -13.97 6.08 20.19
CA ARG A 375 -14.39 5.85 21.58
C ARG A 375 -13.91 6.97 22.51
N THR A 376 -12.77 7.60 22.21
CA THR A 376 -12.26 8.75 22.97
C THR A 376 -13.13 9.98 22.75
N LEU A 377 -13.55 10.25 21.50
CA LEU A 377 -14.45 11.35 21.12
C LEU A 377 -15.88 11.18 21.67
N GLU A 378 -16.32 9.95 21.98
CA GLU A 378 -17.68 9.65 22.43
C GLU A 378 -18.76 10.21 21.48
N ARG A 379 -19.68 11.06 21.98
CA ARG A 379 -20.76 11.67 21.18
C ARG A 379 -20.23 12.60 20.09
N ALA A 380 -19.07 13.20 20.28
CA ALA A 380 -18.45 14.05 19.26
C ALA A 380 -18.11 13.24 17.99
N SER A 381 -17.85 11.93 18.11
CA SER A 381 -17.62 11.05 16.96
C SER A 381 -18.78 10.94 15.96
N LEU A 382 -19.96 11.44 16.30
CA LEU A 382 -21.13 11.47 15.41
C LEU A 382 -21.11 12.65 14.43
N SER A 383 -20.11 13.55 14.52
CA SER A 383 -19.95 14.69 13.61
C SER A 383 -18.71 14.52 12.73
N LEU A 384 -18.87 14.78 11.43
CA LEU A 384 -17.76 14.94 10.48
C LEU A 384 -17.17 16.35 10.50
N GLU A 385 -17.84 17.30 11.17
CA GLU A 385 -17.37 18.67 11.32
C GLU A 385 -16.60 18.82 12.64
N ASP A 386 -15.63 19.70 12.64
CA ASP A 386 -14.89 20.02 13.87
C ASP A 386 -15.81 20.68 14.90
N LEU A 387 -15.70 20.26 16.14
CA LEU A 387 -16.50 20.74 17.26
C LEU A 387 -15.60 21.50 18.24
N GLY A 388 -15.54 22.82 18.08
CA GLY A 388 -14.65 23.67 18.88
C GLY A 388 -13.18 23.33 18.61
N GLU A 389 -12.44 22.95 19.67
CA GLU A 389 -11.03 22.56 19.56
C GLU A 389 -10.83 21.08 19.19
N LEU A 390 -11.91 20.31 19.06
CA LEU A 390 -11.82 18.90 18.67
C LEU A 390 -11.73 18.78 17.15
N ALA A 391 -10.65 18.21 16.66
CA ALA A 391 -10.42 17.95 15.23
C ALA A 391 -11.21 16.71 14.77
N ASN A 392 -12.53 16.77 14.86
CA ASN A 392 -13.42 15.66 14.57
C ASN A 392 -13.30 15.16 13.14
N ALA A 393 -13.23 16.10 12.17
CA ALA A 393 -13.09 15.77 10.75
C ALA A 393 -11.88 14.85 10.49
N HIS A 394 -10.75 15.14 11.16
CA HIS A 394 -9.54 14.33 11.06
C HIS A 394 -9.74 12.90 11.60
N PHE A 395 -10.27 12.76 12.83
CA PHE A 395 -10.40 11.42 13.45
C PHE A 395 -11.52 10.60 12.83
N VAL A 396 -12.69 11.20 12.59
CA VAL A 396 -13.86 10.52 12.02
C VAL A 396 -13.61 10.16 10.55
N GLY A 397 -13.09 11.10 9.77
CA GLY A 397 -12.70 10.83 8.37
C GLY A 397 -11.64 9.76 8.28
N GLY A 398 -10.62 9.82 9.15
CA GLY A 398 -9.59 8.79 9.26
C GLY A 398 -10.15 7.41 9.60
N TRP A 399 -11.11 7.33 10.54
CA TRP A 399 -11.77 6.05 10.88
C TRP A 399 -12.53 5.48 9.69
N LEU A 400 -13.34 6.28 9.00
CA LEU A 400 -14.06 5.86 7.80
C LEU A 400 -13.12 5.32 6.72
N TYR A 401 -11.99 6.00 6.50
CA TYR A 401 -10.96 5.57 5.55
C TYR A 401 -10.36 4.20 5.91
N THR A 402 -10.14 3.91 7.21
CA THR A 402 -9.47 2.65 7.62
C THR A 402 -10.21 1.38 7.23
N HIS A 403 -11.51 1.46 6.94
CA HIS A 403 -12.26 0.30 6.46
C HIS A 403 -11.77 -0.17 5.08
N SER A 404 -11.26 0.74 4.25
CA SER A 404 -10.65 0.40 2.97
C SER A 404 -9.36 -0.41 3.13
N LEU A 405 -8.58 -0.16 4.19
CA LEU A 405 -7.27 -0.78 4.40
C LEU A 405 -7.31 -2.30 4.57
N THR A 406 -8.41 -2.85 5.09
CA THR A 406 -8.57 -4.31 5.24
C THR A 406 -9.16 -4.98 3.99
N ILE A 407 -9.49 -4.18 2.97
CA ILE A 407 -10.10 -4.61 1.70
C ILE A 407 -9.10 -4.44 0.54
N ALA A 408 -8.54 -3.24 0.35
CA ALA A 408 -7.62 -2.89 -0.72
C ALA A 408 -6.29 -3.66 -0.64
N ALA A 409 -5.55 -3.76 -1.74
CA ALA A 409 -4.26 -4.45 -1.85
C ALA A 409 -4.28 -5.90 -1.33
N GLY A 410 -5.38 -6.60 -1.55
CA GLY A 410 -5.68 -7.92 -1.00
C GLY A 410 -6.28 -7.85 0.41
N THR A 411 -7.49 -8.39 0.55
CA THR A 411 -8.22 -8.40 1.83
C THR A 411 -7.42 -9.07 2.95
N SER A 412 -7.76 -8.78 4.20
CA SER A 412 -7.17 -9.48 5.37
C SER A 412 -7.27 -11.00 5.23
N GLN A 413 -8.34 -11.53 4.63
CA GLN A 413 -8.53 -12.96 4.39
C GLN A 413 -7.54 -13.48 3.32
N VAL A 414 -7.41 -12.76 2.20
CA VAL A 414 -6.43 -13.09 1.14
C VAL A 414 -5.01 -13.07 1.72
N GLN A 415 -4.67 -12.05 2.52
CA GLN A 415 -3.35 -11.97 3.16
C GLN A 415 -3.10 -13.15 4.11
N ARG A 416 -4.11 -13.56 4.91
CA ARG A 416 -4.00 -14.75 5.78
C ARG A 416 -3.79 -16.03 4.98
N ASN A 417 -4.48 -16.20 3.84
CA ASN A 417 -4.26 -17.35 2.96
C ASN A 417 -2.82 -17.37 2.42
N ILE A 418 -2.31 -16.22 1.96
CA ILE A 418 -0.92 -16.11 1.49
C ILE A 418 0.07 -16.44 2.62
N ILE A 419 -0.17 -15.95 3.84
CA ILE A 419 0.66 -16.28 5.01
C ILE A 419 0.62 -17.78 5.28
N ALA A 420 -0.57 -18.37 5.32
CA ALA A 420 -0.74 -19.80 5.58
C ALA A 420 -0.01 -20.65 4.54
N GLU A 421 -0.24 -20.41 3.26
CA GLU A 421 0.28 -21.22 2.17
C GLU A 421 1.77 -20.97 1.89
N ARG A 422 2.19 -19.70 1.82
CA ARG A 422 3.54 -19.33 1.33
C ARG A 422 4.55 -19.05 2.42
N VAL A 423 4.11 -18.61 3.60
CA VAL A 423 5.02 -18.31 4.73
C VAL A 423 5.11 -19.50 5.66
N LEU A 424 3.96 -20.10 6.02
CA LEU A 424 3.90 -21.23 6.96
C LEU A 424 3.96 -22.61 6.26
N GLY A 425 3.81 -22.66 4.93
CA GLY A 425 3.84 -23.92 4.17
C GLY A 425 2.64 -24.84 4.45
N LEU A 426 1.52 -24.29 4.90
CA LEU A 426 0.31 -25.09 5.15
C LEU A 426 -0.31 -25.54 3.82
N PRO A 427 -1.02 -26.68 3.81
CA PRO A 427 -1.70 -27.18 2.63
C PRO A 427 -2.68 -26.16 2.07
N LYS A 428 -2.72 -26.06 0.73
CA LYS A 428 -3.71 -25.26 0.06
C LYS A 428 -5.06 -25.98 0.08
N ASP A 429 -6.11 -25.29 0.48
CA ASP A 429 -7.50 -25.79 0.34
C ASP A 429 -7.80 -25.99 -1.16
N ARG A 430 -8.39 -27.13 -1.50
CA ARG A 430 -8.64 -27.56 -2.90
C ARG A 430 -10.00 -27.08 -3.37
#